data_468847bf8099e20f339c5d91666130b2
#
_entry.id   468847bf8099e20f339c5d91666130b2
#
_cell.length_a   1.000
_cell.length_b   1.000
_cell.length_c   1.000
_cell.angle_alpha   90.00
_cell.angle_beta   90.00
_cell.angle_gamma   90.00
#
_symmetry.space_group_name_H-M   'P 1'
#
loop_
_entity.id
_entity.type
_entity.pdbx_description
1 polymer ?
#
loop_
_entity_poly.entity_id
_entity_poly.type
_entity_poly.pdbx_seq_one_letter_code
_entity_poly.pdbx_strand_id
1 'polypeptide(L)'
;VILRKPASLAVASGKAQSTPLTEFSDSQGSWASRAPLRWRLATVTGLVVAVAVALMTLATYWVVSMSLTASVDDRLEAKADVLLRQSQDPRFMDNVDQEIEDFKSYNPGTRVALSPPSMSFSYGDTIPVGGDFHRTENYTETSVRTVGGERVLAKRHDLGSTVVVAQSLASTQELIAILGTVLLIIVALGIVLAIFAGLIVSKTGMQPIARLKRAVDYVTQTNDLRPIEVSNNDEMAQLTTSFNQMLEALQESRSQQSQFVADAGHELKTPLTSMRTNIELLMMLNRAGGGFGMSDEDRKDLEDDVMSQM
;
A
#
# COMPACT_ATOMS: atom_id res chain seq x y z
N VAL A 1 9.58 79.86 -2.69
CA VAL A 1 11.02 80.07 -2.66
C VAL A 1 11.65 78.98 -1.80
N ILE A 2 12.05 77.87 -2.34
CA ILE A 2 13.18 77.04 -1.86
C ILE A 2 13.57 76.10 -3.01
N LEU A 3 14.76 76.34 -3.50
CA LEU A 3 15.45 75.57 -4.52
C LEU A 3 15.73 74.15 -4.04
N ARG A 4 15.36 73.15 -4.83
CA ARG A 4 15.82 71.75 -4.64
C ARG A 4 16.86 71.40 -5.70
N LYS A 5 18.01 71.03 -5.20
CA LYS A 5 19.21 70.58 -5.91
C LYS A 5 18.98 69.20 -6.54
N PRO A 6 19.44 68.88 -7.75
CA PRO A 6 19.31 67.55 -8.34
C PRO A 6 20.34 66.57 -7.73
N ALA A 7 19.85 65.38 -7.41
CA ALA A 7 20.68 64.27 -6.91
C ALA A 7 21.32 63.51 -8.09
N SER A 8 22.58 63.17 -7.90
CA SER A 8 23.46 62.43 -8.80
C SER A 8 23.01 61.02 -9.00
N LEU A 9 22.97 60.53 -10.25
CA LEU A 9 22.84 59.14 -10.59
C LEU A 9 24.09 58.34 -10.13
N ALA A 10 23.93 57.49 -9.15
CA ALA A 10 24.88 56.44 -8.82
C ALA A 10 24.51 55.16 -9.59
N VAL A 11 25.40 54.75 -10.48
CA VAL A 11 25.33 53.45 -11.19
C VAL A 11 25.59 52.38 -10.19
N ALA A 12 24.54 51.65 -9.75
CA ALA A 12 24.65 50.47 -8.94
C ALA A 12 24.92 49.24 -9.83
N SER A 13 26.15 48.75 -9.73
CA SER A 13 26.56 47.45 -10.27
C SER A 13 25.74 46.34 -9.60
N GLY A 14 24.78 45.77 -10.38
CA GLY A 14 23.94 44.65 -9.96
C GLY A 14 24.76 43.34 -9.86
N LYS A 15 25.20 43.02 -8.65
CA LYS A 15 25.51 41.61 -8.32
C LYS A 15 24.20 40.81 -8.39
N ALA A 16 24.10 39.90 -9.35
CA ALA A 16 23.07 38.88 -9.37
C ALA A 16 23.13 38.06 -8.09
N GLN A 17 22.23 38.31 -7.15
CA GLN A 17 21.97 37.42 -6.04
C GLN A 17 21.27 36.17 -6.62
N SER A 18 22.02 35.07 -6.73
CA SER A 18 21.47 33.73 -6.85
C SER A 18 20.64 33.47 -5.60
N THR A 19 19.31 33.47 -5.76
CA THR A 19 18.36 32.99 -4.76
C THR A 19 18.70 31.52 -4.48
N PRO A 20 18.98 31.13 -3.23
CA PRO A 20 19.12 29.72 -2.92
C PRO A 20 17.75 29.08 -3.16
N LEU A 21 17.70 28.09 -4.06
CA LEU A 21 16.59 27.17 -4.14
C LEU A 21 16.38 26.64 -2.73
N THR A 22 15.21 26.90 -2.17
CA THR A 22 14.75 26.35 -0.91
C THR A 22 15.08 24.86 -0.89
N GLU A 23 16.11 24.50 -0.11
CA GLU A 23 16.29 23.12 0.35
C GLU A 23 14.97 22.71 0.99
N PHE A 24 14.18 21.92 0.26
CA PHE A 24 13.17 21.08 0.88
C PHE A 24 13.93 20.16 1.82
N SER A 25 13.98 20.54 3.08
CA SER A 25 14.45 19.73 4.18
C SER A 25 13.52 18.51 4.27
N ASP A 26 13.85 17.49 3.51
CA ASP A 26 13.25 16.16 3.60
C ASP A 26 13.83 15.46 4.85
N SER A 27 13.46 16.01 6.02
CA SER A 27 13.85 15.48 7.34
C SER A 27 12.99 14.30 7.78
N GLN A 28 12.45 13.53 6.83
CA GLN A 28 11.89 12.21 7.10
C GLN A 28 12.83 11.13 6.56
N GLY A 29 13.99 11.02 7.20
CA GLY A 29 14.85 9.83 7.08
C GLY A 29 14.15 8.60 7.68
N SER A 30 13.00 8.24 7.13
CA SER A 30 12.28 7.04 7.52
C SER A 30 13.15 5.83 7.16
N TRP A 31 13.24 4.84 8.05
CA TRP A 31 13.82 3.52 7.77
C TRP A 31 13.38 2.97 6.41
N ALA A 32 12.20 3.38 5.94
CA ALA A 32 11.64 3.07 4.63
C ALA A 32 12.51 3.53 3.45
N SER A 33 13.28 4.62 3.56
CA SER A 33 14.14 5.10 2.47
C SER A 33 15.41 4.27 2.27
N ARG A 34 15.83 3.49 3.28
CA ARG A 34 17.02 2.63 3.25
C ARG A 34 16.72 1.19 2.83
N ALA A 35 15.45 0.77 2.88
CA ALA A 35 15.06 -0.58 2.49
C ALA A 35 14.99 -0.72 0.96
N PRO A 36 15.52 -1.82 0.37
CA PRO A 36 15.35 -2.11 -1.05
C PRO A 36 13.88 -2.09 -1.45
N LEU A 37 13.56 -1.57 -2.65
CA LEU A 37 12.20 -1.40 -3.15
C LEU A 37 11.37 -2.70 -3.04
N ARG A 38 12.00 -3.85 -3.26
CA ARG A 38 11.39 -5.18 -3.09
C ARG A 38 10.78 -5.41 -1.70
N TRP A 39 11.47 -4.99 -0.64
CA TRP A 39 10.98 -5.14 0.73
C TRP A 39 9.83 -4.18 1.03
N ARG A 40 9.91 -2.96 0.52
CA ARG A 40 8.82 -1.99 0.66
C ARG A 40 7.54 -2.48 0.00
N LEU A 41 7.63 -3.02 -1.22
CA LEU A 41 6.49 -3.58 -1.92
C LEU A 41 5.92 -4.80 -1.16
N ALA A 42 6.79 -5.73 -0.73
CA ALA A 42 6.37 -6.90 0.05
C ALA A 42 5.66 -6.53 1.36
N THR A 43 6.21 -5.55 2.10
CA THR A 43 5.60 -5.11 3.37
C THR A 43 4.28 -4.39 3.17
N VAL A 44 4.16 -3.53 2.16
CA VAL A 44 2.89 -2.83 1.88
C VAL A 44 1.82 -3.84 1.45
N THR A 45 2.12 -4.74 0.52
CA THR A 45 1.16 -5.76 0.06
C THR A 45 0.76 -6.69 1.21
N GLY A 46 1.73 -7.17 1.99
CA GLY A 46 1.48 -8.03 3.15
C GLY A 46 0.64 -7.32 4.21
N LEU A 47 0.91 -6.04 4.49
CA LEU A 47 0.15 -5.23 5.44
C LEU A 47 -1.31 -5.05 4.99
N VAL A 48 -1.53 -4.69 3.72
CA VAL A 48 -2.88 -4.50 3.17
C VAL A 48 -3.70 -5.79 3.30
N VAL A 49 -3.13 -6.94 2.93
CA VAL A 49 -3.81 -8.24 3.05
C VAL A 49 -4.07 -8.59 4.52
N ALA A 50 -3.08 -8.39 5.41
CA ALA A 50 -3.24 -8.67 6.84
C ALA A 50 -4.34 -7.80 7.47
N VAL A 51 -4.38 -6.51 7.15
CA VAL A 51 -5.45 -5.59 7.61
C VAL A 51 -6.81 -6.01 7.08
N ALA A 52 -6.92 -6.38 5.80
CA ALA A 52 -8.18 -6.83 5.22
C ALA A 52 -8.69 -8.10 5.92
N VAL A 53 -7.83 -9.09 6.15
CA VAL A 53 -8.17 -10.33 6.88
C VAL A 53 -8.60 -10.02 8.31
N ALA A 54 -7.86 -9.15 9.02
CA ALA A 54 -8.18 -8.77 10.39
C ALA A 54 -9.54 -8.06 10.49
N LEU A 55 -9.84 -7.13 9.59
CA LEU A 55 -11.12 -6.41 9.55
C LEU A 55 -12.30 -7.37 9.25
N MET A 56 -12.14 -8.27 8.27
CA MET A 56 -13.16 -9.26 7.94
C MET A 56 -13.43 -10.20 9.11
N THR A 57 -12.38 -10.65 9.79
CA THR A 57 -12.49 -11.53 10.96
C THR A 57 -13.16 -10.84 12.13
N LEU A 58 -12.81 -9.58 12.40
CA LEU A 58 -13.43 -8.77 13.45
C LEU A 58 -14.93 -8.56 13.17
N ALA A 59 -15.28 -8.23 11.92
CA ALA A 59 -16.68 -8.07 11.51
C ALA A 59 -17.46 -9.38 11.68
N THR A 60 -16.90 -10.51 11.28
CA THR A 60 -17.51 -11.84 11.46
C THR A 60 -17.74 -12.15 12.94
N TYR A 61 -16.73 -11.94 13.78
CA TYR A 61 -16.86 -12.14 15.23
C TYR A 61 -17.98 -11.29 15.81
N TRP A 62 -18.03 -10.01 15.46
CA TRP A 62 -19.03 -9.08 15.94
C TRP A 62 -20.45 -9.48 15.52
N VAL A 63 -20.66 -9.79 14.24
CA VAL A 63 -21.97 -10.19 13.70
C VAL A 63 -22.44 -11.50 14.35
N VAL A 64 -21.59 -12.51 14.43
CA VAL A 64 -21.96 -13.82 15.01
C VAL A 64 -22.25 -13.70 16.51
N SER A 65 -21.41 -12.97 17.24
CA SER A 65 -21.62 -12.73 18.69
C SER A 65 -22.94 -12.00 18.95
N MET A 66 -23.27 -10.99 18.15
CA MET A 66 -24.55 -10.28 18.24
C MET A 66 -25.73 -11.19 17.90
N SER A 67 -25.62 -11.98 16.84
CA SER A 67 -26.69 -12.91 16.40
C SER A 67 -26.95 -14.02 17.42
N LEU A 68 -25.90 -14.58 18.04
CA LEU A 68 -26.06 -15.59 19.08
C LEU A 68 -26.78 -15.02 20.31
N THR A 69 -26.44 -13.81 20.74
CA THR A 69 -27.11 -13.16 21.88
C THR A 69 -28.57 -12.84 21.54
N ALA A 70 -28.84 -12.30 20.36
CA ALA A 70 -30.24 -12.05 19.92
C ALA A 70 -31.07 -13.32 19.86
N SER A 71 -30.50 -14.43 19.40
CA SER A 71 -31.17 -15.74 19.37
C SER A 71 -31.55 -16.25 20.79
N VAL A 72 -30.74 -15.92 21.82
CA VAL A 72 -31.12 -16.23 23.22
C VAL A 72 -32.29 -15.35 23.67
N ASP A 73 -32.28 -14.09 23.33
CA ASP A 73 -33.36 -13.16 23.66
C ASP A 73 -34.70 -13.59 23.03
N ASP A 74 -34.69 -13.94 21.74
CA ASP A 74 -35.89 -14.42 21.02
C ASP A 74 -36.45 -15.70 21.66
N ARG A 75 -35.59 -16.63 22.06
CA ARG A 75 -35.99 -17.88 22.75
C ARG A 75 -36.58 -17.61 24.12
N LEU A 76 -35.96 -16.69 24.89
CA LEU A 76 -36.48 -16.30 26.22
C LEU A 76 -37.83 -15.60 26.08
N GLU A 77 -38.00 -14.74 25.08
CA GLU A 77 -39.26 -14.07 24.82
C GLU A 77 -40.38 -15.07 24.47
N ALA A 78 -40.09 -16.00 23.55
CA ALA A 78 -41.06 -17.06 23.21
C ALA A 78 -41.48 -17.90 24.42
N LYS A 79 -40.52 -18.25 25.30
CA LYS A 79 -40.80 -18.99 26.54
C LYS A 79 -41.64 -18.17 27.54
N ALA A 80 -41.32 -16.88 27.70
CA ALA A 80 -42.04 -15.98 28.55
C ALA A 80 -43.50 -15.78 28.07
N ASP A 81 -43.70 -15.69 26.75
CA ASP A 81 -45.04 -15.56 26.16
C ASP A 81 -45.94 -16.78 26.38
N VAL A 82 -45.37 -17.97 26.32
CA VAL A 82 -46.11 -19.20 26.63
C VAL A 82 -46.56 -19.20 28.06
N LEU A 83 -45.66 -18.96 29.02
CA LEU A 83 -45.96 -18.92 30.45
C LEU A 83 -46.92 -17.78 30.81
N LEU A 84 -46.75 -16.61 30.20
CA LEU A 84 -47.63 -15.46 30.46
C LEU A 84 -49.07 -15.72 30.00
N ARG A 85 -49.25 -16.41 28.86
CA ARG A 85 -50.59 -16.83 28.41
C ARG A 85 -51.18 -17.92 29.29
N GLN A 86 -50.38 -18.90 29.70
CA GLN A 86 -50.84 -19.97 30.61
C GLN A 86 -51.22 -19.41 31.99
N SER A 87 -50.48 -18.41 32.49
CA SER A 87 -50.79 -17.77 33.79
C SER A 87 -52.14 -17.05 33.82
N GLN A 88 -52.80 -16.83 32.70
CA GLN A 88 -54.14 -16.25 32.60
C GLN A 88 -55.26 -17.33 32.74
N ASP A 89 -54.91 -18.62 32.66
CA ASP A 89 -55.86 -19.72 32.86
C ASP A 89 -55.97 -20.02 34.39
N PRO A 90 -57.16 -19.93 34.99
CA PRO A 90 -57.38 -20.28 36.40
C PRO A 90 -56.89 -21.68 36.75
N ARG A 91 -57.01 -22.66 35.86
CA ARG A 91 -56.55 -24.05 36.10
C ARG A 91 -55.06 -24.17 36.25
N PHE A 92 -54.31 -23.34 35.54
CA PHE A 92 -52.84 -23.25 35.67
C PHE A 92 -52.48 -22.74 37.08
N MET A 93 -53.20 -21.75 37.56
CA MET A 93 -52.95 -21.18 38.87
C MET A 93 -53.33 -22.09 40.04
N ASP A 94 -54.21 -23.07 39.84
CA ASP A 94 -54.55 -24.08 40.89
C ASP A 94 -53.38 -25.02 41.20
N ASN A 95 -52.49 -25.27 40.20
CA ASN A 95 -51.34 -26.18 40.31
C ASN A 95 -50.04 -25.54 39.80
N VAL A 96 -49.81 -24.23 40.06
CA VAL A 96 -48.73 -23.45 39.46
C VAL A 96 -47.34 -24.03 39.71
N ASP A 97 -47.06 -24.60 40.87
CA ASP A 97 -45.74 -25.19 41.16
C ASP A 97 -45.47 -26.43 40.29
N GLN A 98 -46.49 -27.27 40.07
CA GLN A 98 -46.35 -28.44 39.21
C GLN A 98 -46.17 -28.03 37.74
N GLU A 99 -46.93 -27.05 37.26
CA GLU A 99 -46.83 -26.53 35.88
C GLU A 99 -45.48 -25.86 35.60
N ILE A 100 -44.89 -25.17 36.61
CA ILE A 100 -43.57 -24.61 36.50
C ILE A 100 -42.49 -25.72 36.44
N GLU A 101 -42.62 -26.76 37.27
CA GLU A 101 -41.68 -27.89 37.22
C GLU A 101 -41.79 -28.67 35.89
N ASP A 102 -42.99 -28.89 35.38
CA ASP A 102 -43.21 -29.50 34.08
C ASP A 102 -42.60 -28.63 32.96
N PHE A 103 -42.79 -27.32 32.99
CA PHE A 103 -42.17 -26.41 32.03
C PHE A 103 -40.64 -26.48 32.07
N LYS A 104 -40.03 -26.53 33.28
CA LYS A 104 -38.58 -26.64 33.45
C LYS A 104 -38.07 -27.99 32.95
N SER A 105 -38.84 -29.06 33.07
CA SER A 105 -38.47 -30.39 32.58
C SER A 105 -38.35 -30.40 31.02
N TYR A 106 -39.25 -29.67 30.35
CA TYR A 106 -39.19 -29.50 28.88
C TYR A 106 -38.20 -28.40 28.42
N ASN A 107 -37.72 -27.58 29.34
CA ASN A 107 -36.79 -26.47 29.06
C ASN A 107 -35.55 -26.53 29.98
N PRO A 108 -34.68 -27.54 29.84
CA PRO A 108 -33.54 -27.72 30.71
C PRO A 108 -32.61 -26.49 30.70
N GLY A 109 -32.13 -26.10 31.87
CA GLY A 109 -31.24 -24.94 32.04
C GLY A 109 -31.97 -23.59 32.02
N THR A 110 -33.32 -23.61 32.04
CA THR A 110 -34.13 -22.38 32.15
C THR A 110 -34.64 -22.26 33.60
N ARG A 111 -34.47 -21.11 34.21
CA ARG A 111 -35.06 -20.73 35.52
C ARG A 111 -36.28 -19.90 35.29
N VAL A 112 -37.31 -20.10 36.10
CA VAL A 112 -38.59 -19.44 35.90
C VAL A 112 -39.10 -18.93 37.26
N ALA A 113 -39.61 -17.68 37.23
CA ALA A 113 -40.38 -17.09 38.32
C ALA A 113 -41.68 -16.47 37.77
N LEU A 114 -42.78 -16.75 38.45
CA LEU A 114 -44.10 -16.23 38.11
C LEU A 114 -44.66 -15.46 39.31
N SER A 115 -45.00 -14.20 39.11
CA SER A 115 -45.73 -13.38 40.10
C SER A 115 -47.14 -13.13 39.59
N PRO A 116 -48.17 -13.66 40.30
CA PRO A 116 -49.59 -13.41 40.00
C PRO A 116 -49.97 -11.94 40.16
N PRO A 117 -51.11 -11.52 39.60
CA PRO A 117 -51.63 -10.17 39.78
C PRO A 117 -51.88 -9.87 41.27
N SER A 118 -51.45 -8.69 41.72
CA SER A 118 -51.70 -8.19 43.08
C SER A 118 -51.09 -8.99 44.22
N MET A 119 -50.18 -9.94 43.96
CA MET A 119 -49.46 -10.72 44.97
C MET A 119 -48.03 -10.22 45.12
N SER A 120 -47.52 -10.18 46.37
CA SER A 120 -46.15 -9.76 46.70
C SER A 120 -45.15 -10.91 46.70
N PHE A 121 -45.54 -12.11 46.32
CA PHE A 121 -44.67 -13.29 46.22
C PHE A 121 -44.65 -13.86 44.81
N SER A 122 -43.60 -14.60 44.49
CA SER A 122 -43.42 -15.30 43.22
C SER A 122 -43.33 -16.82 43.44
N TYR A 123 -43.91 -17.57 42.51
CA TYR A 123 -43.72 -19.02 42.41
C TYR A 123 -42.47 -19.34 41.61
N GLY A 124 -41.89 -20.48 41.87
CA GLY A 124 -40.70 -20.99 41.15
C GLY A 124 -39.37 -20.45 41.70
N ASP A 125 -38.43 -20.18 40.83
CA ASP A 125 -37.05 -19.81 41.20
C ASP A 125 -36.95 -18.36 41.67
N THR A 126 -36.03 -18.12 42.63
CA THR A 126 -35.72 -16.75 43.04
C THR A 126 -34.85 -16.06 41.99
N ILE A 127 -35.44 -15.28 41.12
CA ILE A 127 -34.74 -14.53 40.10
C ILE A 127 -34.88 -13.04 40.40
N PRO A 128 -33.79 -12.26 40.44
CA PRO A 128 -33.92 -10.82 40.71
C PRO A 128 -34.68 -10.15 39.59
N VAL A 129 -35.82 -9.51 39.92
CA VAL A 129 -36.61 -8.70 39.01
C VAL A 129 -36.09 -7.27 39.03
N GLY A 130 -35.96 -6.64 37.87
CA GLY A 130 -35.54 -5.25 37.75
C GLY A 130 -35.04 -4.97 36.33
N GLY A 131 -34.70 -3.70 36.07
CA GLY A 131 -34.31 -3.18 34.78
C GLY A 131 -35.38 -2.28 34.20
N ASP A 132 -35.07 -1.61 33.11
CA ASP A 132 -36.01 -0.72 32.42
C ASP A 132 -36.98 -1.55 31.60
N PHE A 133 -38.26 -1.34 31.85
CA PHE A 133 -39.32 -2.00 31.09
C PHE A 133 -39.67 -1.15 29.87
N HIS A 134 -39.70 -1.76 28.72
CA HIS A 134 -40.12 -1.16 27.47
C HIS A 134 -41.44 -1.75 27.05
N ARG A 135 -42.41 -0.87 26.68
CA ARG A 135 -43.71 -1.31 26.21
C ARG A 135 -43.57 -2.01 24.87
N THR A 136 -44.03 -3.24 24.81
CA THR A 136 -44.06 -4.08 23.61
C THR A 136 -45.50 -4.16 23.11
N GLU A 137 -45.71 -4.74 21.93
CA GLU A 137 -47.07 -5.01 21.42
C GLU A 137 -47.88 -5.89 22.38
N ASN A 138 -49.19 -5.89 22.28
CA ASN A 138 -50.12 -6.74 23.05
C ASN A 138 -50.19 -6.45 24.57
N TYR A 139 -50.19 -5.17 24.97
CA TYR A 139 -50.39 -4.80 26.40
C TYR A 139 -49.35 -5.44 27.34
N THR A 140 -48.14 -5.62 26.87
CA THR A 140 -47.03 -6.18 27.65
C THR A 140 -45.89 -5.21 27.75
N GLU A 141 -45.17 -5.26 28.87
CA GLU A 141 -43.89 -4.58 29.07
C GLU A 141 -42.79 -5.62 29.21
N THR A 142 -41.69 -5.46 28.51
CA THR A 142 -40.57 -6.38 28.51
C THR A 142 -39.30 -5.69 29.01
N SER A 143 -38.52 -6.38 29.83
CA SER A 143 -37.20 -5.95 30.27
C SER A 143 -36.21 -7.11 30.06
N VAL A 144 -35.09 -6.84 29.38
CA VAL A 144 -34.05 -7.86 29.11
C VAL A 144 -32.73 -7.36 29.68
N ARG A 145 -32.04 -8.21 30.46
CA ARG A 145 -30.74 -7.87 31.07
C ARG A 145 -29.86 -9.08 31.30
N THR A 146 -28.60 -8.84 31.53
CA THR A 146 -27.65 -9.88 31.93
C THR A 146 -27.27 -9.68 33.39
N VAL A 147 -27.45 -10.69 34.23
CA VAL A 147 -27.12 -10.66 35.67
C VAL A 147 -26.48 -11.99 36.06
N GLY A 148 -25.32 -11.92 36.70
CA GLY A 148 -24.65 -13.11 37.22
C GLY A 148 -24.27 -14.18 36.16
N GLY A 149 -24.09 -13.77 34.89
CA GLY A 149 -23.82 -14.73 33.80
C GLY A 149 -25.07 -15.38 33.22
N GLU A 150 -26.26 -14.96 33.67
CA GLU A 150 -27.55 -15.38 33.12
C GLU A 150 -28.19 -14.24 32.34
N ARG A 151 -28.84 -14.56 31.23
CA ARG A 151 -29.72 -13.66 30.50
C ARG A 151 -31.11 -13.76 31.11
N VAL A 152 -31.64 -12.66 31.60
CA VAL A 152 -32.92 -12.56 32.31
C VAL A 152 -33.87 -11.70 31.49
N LEU A 153 -35.01 -12.29 31.17
CA LEU A 153 -36.12 -11.58 30.52
C LEU A 153 -37.32 -11.56 31.50
N ALA A 154 -37.77 -10.37 31.82
CA ALA A 154 -39.00 -10.14 32.61
C ALA A 154 -40.07 -9.58 31.68
N LYS A 155 -41.24 -10.23 31.65
CA LYS A 155 -42.39 -9.80 30.86
C LYS A 155 -43.59 -9.60 31.78
N ARG A 156 -44.17 -8.41 31.76
CA ARG A 156 -45.33 -8.02 32.60
C ARG A 156 -46.51 -7.77 31.70
N HIS A 157 -47.66 -8.30 32.07
CA HIS A 157 -48.94 -7.98 31.45
C HIS A 157 -49.64 -6.84 32.16
N ASP A 158 -50.42 -6.00 31.45
CA ASP A 158 -51.18 -4.89 32.02
C ASP A 158 -52.17 -5.34 33.14
N LEU A 159 -52.58 -6.60 33.14
CA LEU A 159 -53.39 -7.20 34.21
C LEU A 159 -52.60 -7.50 35.50
N GLY A 160 -51.30 -7.25 35.54
CA GLY A 160 -50.45 -7.38 36.69
C GLY A 160 -49.61 -8.65 36.82
N SER A 161 -49.88 -9.69 36.02
CA SER A 161 -49.02 -10.91 36.00
C SER A 161 -47.62 -10.56 35.47
N THR A 162 -46.59 -11.07 36.16
CA THR A 162 -45.20 -10.91 35.74
C THR A 162 -44.50 -12.28 35.64
N VAL A 163 -43.95 -12.58 34.48
CA VAL A 163 -43.15 -13.77 34.25
C VAL A 163 -41.71 -13.36 34.10
N VAL A 164 -40.81 -14.04 34.78
CA VAL A 164 -39.34 -13.88 34.63
C VAL A 164 -38.73 -15.20 34.20
N VAL A 165 -38.01 -15.17 33.11
CA VAL A 165 -37.32 -16.34 32.57
C VAL A 165 -35.85 -16.02 32.54
N ALA A 166 -35.01 -16.90 33.05
CA ALA A 166 -33.56 -16.74 33.01
C ALA A 166 -32.89 -17.98 32.40
N GLN A 167 -31.87 -17.74 31.61
CA GLN A 167 -31.07 -18.80 31.01
C GLN A 167 -29.57 -18.47 31.12
N SER A 168 -28.79 -19.50 31.50
CA SER A 168 -27.34 -19.34 31.58
C SER A 168 -26.73 -19.04 30.19
N LEU A 169 -25.86 -18.05 30.15
CA LEU A 169 -25.07 -17.72 28.95
C LEU A 169 -23.80 -18.55 28.84
N ALA A 170 -23.49 -19.45 29.78
CA ALA A 170 -22.23 -20.19 29.82
C ALA A 170 -21.96 -20.94 28.50
N SER A 171 -22.97 -21.65 27.98
CA SER A 171 -22.84 -22.37 26.71
C SER A 171 -22.65 -21.43 25.51
N THR A 172 -23.35 -20.29 25.51
CA THR A 172 -23.22 -19.28 24.44
C THR A 172 -21.85 -18.61 24.50
N GLN A 173 -21.36 -18.31 25.71
CA GLN A 173 -20.02 -17.75 25.91
C GLN A 173 -18.92 -18.73 25.50
N GLU A 174 -19.10 -20.01 25.78
CA GLU A 174 -18.18 -21.07 25.35
C GLU A 174 -18.12 -21.13 23.81
N LEU A 175 -19.26 -21.10 23.12
CA LEU A 175 -19.31 -21.08 21.66
C LEU A 175 -18.61 -19.82 21.09
N ILE A 176 -18.84 -18.66 21.68
CA ILE A 176 -18.18 -17.40 21.28
C ILE A 176 -16.66 -17.48 21.53
N ALA A 177 -16.22 -18.10 22.63
CA ALA A 177 -14.80 -18.28 22.92
C ALA A 177 -14.13 -19.24 21.92
N ILE A 178 -14.79 -20.35 21.59
CA ILE A 178 -14.32 -21.28 20.56
C ILE A 178 -14.23 -20.57 19.21
N LEU A 179 -15.28 -19.84 18.81
CA LEU A 179 -15.29 -19.04 17.59
C LEU A 179 -14.10 -18.04 17.57
N GLY A 180 -13.91 -17.30 18.66
CA GLY A 180 -12.79 -16.37 18.80
C GLY A 180 -11.43 -17.05 18.61
N THR A 181 -11.26 -18.23 19.19
CA THR A 181 -10.03 -19.02 19.05
C THR A 181 -9.79 -19.46 17.60
N VAL A 182 -10.83 -19.99 16.94
CA VAL A 182 -10.75 -20.39 15.52
C VAL A 182 -10.43 -19.21 14.62
N LEU A 183 -11.10 -18.08 14.84
CA LEU A 183 -10.87 -16.85 14.08
C LEU A 183 -9.45 -16.32 14.29
N LEU A 184 -8.90 -16.41 15.50
CA LEU A 184 -7.52 -16.03 15.79
C LEU A 184 -6.52 -16.90 15.02
N ILE A 185 -6.74 -18.21 14.94
CA ILE A 185 -5.92 -19.13 14.14
C ILE A 185 -5.98 -18.75 12.66
N ILE A 186 -7.17 -18.43 12.14
CA ILE A 186 -7.36 -18.00 10.75
C ILE A 186 -6.57 -16.70 10.46
N VAL A 187 -6.62 -15.72 11.37
CA VAL A 187 -5.83 -14.48 11.23
C VAL A 187 -4.34 -14.78 11.24
N ALA A 188 -3.86 -15.60 12.17
CA ALA A 188 -2.45 -15.97 12.23
C ALA A 188 -1.97 -16.65 10.94
N LEU A 189 -2.75 -17.61 10.43
CA LEU A 189 -2.47 -18.27 9.14
C LEU A 189 -2.53 -17.28 7.97
N GLY A 190 -3.51 -16.39 7.96
CA GLY A 190 -3.66 -15.34 6.95
C GLY A 190 -2.46 -14.39 6.90
N ILE A 191 -1.92 -13.99 8.06
CA ILE A 191 -0.71 -13.18 8.15
C ILE A 191 0.50 -13.92 7.56
N VAL A 192 0.67 -15.20 7.90
CA VAL A 192 1.75 -16.02 7.34
C VAL A 192 1.64 -16.10 5.81
N LEU A 193 0.46 -16.38 5.28
CA LEU A 193 0.21 -16.43 3.84
C LEU A 193 0.44 -15.07 3.17
N ALA A 194 0.05 -13.97 3.83
CA ALA A 194 0.28 -12.61 3.32
C ALA A 194 1.77 -12.29 3.21
N ILE A 195 2.59 -12.71 4.19
CA ILE A 195 4.05 -12.55 4.13
C ILE A 195 4.62 -13.35 2.96
N PHE A 196 4.24 -14.61 2.81
CA PHE A 196 4.70 -15.44 1.69
C PHE A 196 4.29 -14.87 0.32
N ALA A 197 3.04 -14.45 0.18
CA ALA A 197 2.55 -13.83 -1.05
C ALA A 197 3.33 -12.54 -1.37
N GLY A 198 3.56 -11.68 -0.37
CA GLY A 198 4.35 -10.46 -0.52
C GLY A 198 5.78 -10.74 -0.97
N LEU A 199 6.43 -11.77 -0.44
CA LEU A 199 7.79 -12.18 -0.84
C LEU A 199 7.83 -12.70 -2.28
N ILE A 200 6.83 -13.51 -2.69
CA ILE A 200 6.73 -14.03 -4.06
C ILE A 200 6.53 -12.89 -5.05
N VAL A 201 5.55 -12.03 -4.83
CA VAL A 201 5.24 -10.87 -5.70
C VAL A 201 6.46 -9.95 -5.81
N SER A 202 7.12 -9.66 -4.69
CA SER A 202 8.31 -8.83 -4.66
C SER A 202 9.47 -9.42 -5.46
N LYS A 203 9.70 -10.74 -5.37
CA LYS A 203 10.77 -11.41 -6.09
C LYS A 203 10.50 -11.47 -7.59
N THR A 204 9.27 -11.79 -7.98
CA THR A 204 8.89 -11.94 -9.40
C THR A 204 8.79 -10.58 -10.09
N GLY A 205 8.14 -9.60 -9.45
CA GLY A 205 7.94 -8.27 -10.03
C GLY A 205 9.22 -7.43 -10.19
N MET A 206 10.24 -7.66 -9.35
CA MET A 206 11.51 -6.91 -9.42
C MET A 206 12.58 -7.56 -10.31
N GLN A 207 12.39 -8.77 -10.79
CA GLN A 207 13.36 -9.47 -11.61
C GLN A 207 13.67 -8.77 -12.94
N PRO A 208 12.68 -8.24 -13.69
CA PRO A 208 12.93 -7.51 -14.93
C PRO A 208 13.77 -6.25 -14.72
N ILE A 209 13.46 -5.48 -13.67
CA ILE A 209 14.21 -4.26 -13.32
C ILE A 209 15.67 -4.58 -12.98
N ALA A 210 15.92 -5.68 -12.26
CA ALA A 210 17.27 -6.11 -11.94
C ALA A 210 18.04 -6.58 -13.16
N ARG A 211 17.38 -7.14 -14.19
CA ARG A 211 17.98 -7.47 -15.49
C ARG A 211 18.36 -6.22 -16.26
N LEU A 212 17.45 -5.28 -16.38
CA LEU A 212 17.70 -4.00 -17.06
C LEU A 212 18.86 -3.25 -16.41
N LYS A 213 18.87 -3.16 -15.06
CA LYS A 213 20.00 -2.52 -14.35
C LYS A 213 21.33 -3.18 -14.69
N ARG A 214 21.41 -4.53 -14.66
CA ARG A 214 22.65 -5.23 -15.00
C ARG A 214 23.10 -4.99 -16.43
N ALA A 215 22.16 -4.89 -17.37
CA ALA A 215 22.47 -4.58 -18.76
C ALA A 215 23.00 -3.15 -18.92
N VAL A 216 22.42 -2.17 -18.24
CA VAL A 216 22.92 -0.79 -18.20
C VAL A 216 24.33 -0.74 -17.59
N ASP A 217 24.53 -1.42 -16.44
CA ASP A 217 25.85 -1.48 -15.78
C ASP A 217 26.90 -2.11 -16.72
N TYR A 218 26.53 -3.16 -17.48
CA TYR A 218 27.40 -3.81 -18.46
C TYR A 218 27.80 -2.87 -19.61
N VAL A 219 26.81 -2.20 -20.23
CA VAL A 219 27.05 -1.21 -21.29
C VAL A 219 27.97 -0.08 -20.79
N THR A 220 27.75 0.41 -19.59
CA THR A 220 28.57 1.48 -19.01
C THR A 220 30.01 1.06 -18.78
N GLN A 221 30.27 -0.21 -18.40
CA GLN A 221 31.61 -0.71 -18.11
C GLN A 221 32.36 -1.17 -19.35
N THR A 222 31.65 -1.77 -20.29
CA THR A 222 32.29 -2.41 -21.46
C THR A 222 32.19 -1.58 -22.74
N ASN A 223 31.35 -0.55 -22.76
CA ASN A 223 30.95 0.20 -23.97
C ASN A 223 30.38 -0.69 -25.11
N ASP A 224 29.93 -1.91 -24.78
CA ASP A 224 29.30 -2.83 -25.72
C ASP A 224 27.80 -2.53 -25.79
N LEU A 225 27.35 -1.96 -26.92
CA LEU A 225 26.00 -1.47 -27.15
C LEU A 225 25.05 -2.58 -27.66
N ARG A 226 25.18 -3.81 -27.17
CA ARG A 226 24.30 -4.91 -27.58
C ARG A 226 22.88 -4.69 -27.12
N PRO A 227 21.86 -4.95 -27.96
CA PRO A 227 20.48 -4.85 -27.56
C PRO A 227 20.14 -5.86 -26.46
N ILE A 228 19.28 -5.44 -25.52
CA ILE A 228 18.77 -6.26 -24.43
C ILE A 228 17.60 -7.10 -24.96
N GLU A 229 17.58 -8.38 -24.64
CA GLU A 229 16.48 -9.27 -25.02
C GLU A 229 15.17 -8.86 -24.36
N VAL A 230 14.13 -8.66 -25.18
CA VAL A 230 12.77 -8.32 -24.72
C VAL A 230 12.01 -9.61 -24.46
N SER A 231 11.82 -9.97 -23.18
CA SER A 231 11.30 -11.29 -22.80
C SER A 231 9.78 -11.33 -22.55
N ASN A 232 9.11 -10.17 -22.37
CA ASN A 232 7.71 -10.07 -22.01
C ASN A 232 6.97 -9.10 -22.94
N ASN A 233 5.65 -8.99 -22.78
CA ASN A 233 4.81 -8.05 -23.53
C ASN A 233 4.07 -7.09 -22.58
N ASP A 234 4.81 -6.61 -21.56
CA ASP A 234 4.33 -5.72 -20.50
C ASP A 234 5.01 -4.33 -20.58
N GLU A 235 4.77 -3.47 -19.62
CA GLU A 235 5.37 -2.13 -19.52
C GLU A 235 6.91 -2.21 -19.44
N MET A 236 7.44 -3.30 -18.89
CA MET A 236 8.89 -3.54 -18.83
C MET A 236 9.47 -3.86 -20.21
N ALA A 237 8.72 -4.57 -21.04
CA ALA A 237 9.08 -4.80 -22.44
C ALA A 237 9.14 -3.49 -23.23
N GLN A 238 8.17 -2.61 -23.03
CA GLN A 238 8.15 -1.29 -23.65
C GLN A 238 9.35 -0.43 -23.21
N LEU A 239 9.68 -0.45 -21.91
CA LEU A 239 10.85 0.24 -21.39
C LEU A 239 12.16 -0.32 -21.98
N THR A 240 12.27 -1.64 -22.08
CA THR A 240 13.44 -2.31 -22.68
C THR A 240 13.58 -1.96 -24.17
N THR A 241 12.48 -1.88 -24.91
CA THR A 241 12.47 -1.46 -26.32
C THR A 241 12.94 -0.01 -26.47
N SER A 242 12.44 0.90 -25.64
CA SER A 242 12.88 2.32 -25.67
C SER A 242 14.36 2.45 -25.32
N PHE A 243 14.87 1.63 -24.40
CA PHE A 243 16.29 1.58 -24.08
C PHE A 243 17.13 1.06 -25.24
N ASN A 244 16.67 0.02 -25.94
CA ASN A 244 17.34 -0.50 -27.15
C ASN A 244 17.42 0.54 -28.27
N GLN A 245 16.34 1.31 -28.48
CA GLN A 245 16.33 2.43 -29.44
C GLN A 245 17.38 3.49 -29.08
N MET A 246 17.55 3.80 -27.82
CA MET A 246 18.58 4.72 -27.35
C MET A 246 20.00 4.15 -27.60
N LEU A 247 20.22 2.85 -27.37
CA LEU A 247 21.50 2.20 -27.67
C LEU A 247 21.83 2.24 -29.16
N GLU A 248 20.84 2.00 -30.04
CA GLU A 248 20.97 2.08 -31.50
C GLU A 248 21.35 3.50 -31.96
N ALA A 249 20.65 4.52 -31.46
CA ALA A 249 20.98 5.91 -31.77
C ALA A 249 22.38 6.31 -31.29
N LEU A 250 22.82 5.80 -30.13
CA LEU A 250 24.17 6.03 -29.62
C LEU A 250 25.23 5.34 -30.50
N GLN A 251 24.97 4.12 -30.97
CA GLN A 251 25.85 3.39 -31.86
C GLN A 251 26.00 4.10 -33.20
N GLU A 252 24.89 4.59 -33.77
CA GLU A 252 24.91 5.37 -35.00
C GLU A 252 25.71 6.67 -34.86
N SER A 253 25.49 7.42 -33.78
CA SER A 253 26.26 8.64 -33.49
C SER A 253 27.73 8.39 -33.34
N ARG A 254 28.13 7.30 -32.68
CA ARG A 254 29.57 6.89 -32.59
C ARG A 254 30.16 6.53 -33.92
N SER A 255 29.40 5.80 -34.77
CA SER A 255 29.85 5.45 -36.12
C SER A 255 30.09 6.70 -36.96
N GLN A 256 29.16 7.67 -36.95
CA GLN A 256 29.30 8.94 -37.64
C GLN A 256 30.51 9.75 -37.14
N GLN A 257 30.73 9.77 -35.83
CA GLN A 257 31.89 10.45 -35.22
C GLN A 257 33.20 9.79 -35.65
N SER A 258 33.23 8.47 -35.65
CA SER A 258 34.44 7.70 -36.08
C SER A 258 34.74 7.94 -37.54
N GLN A 259 33.73 7.94 -38.42
CA GLN A 259 33.85 8.25 -39.83
C GLN A 259 34.32 9.69 -40.03
N PHE A 260 33.74 10.65 -39.36
CA PHE A 260 34.17 12.05 -39.41
C PHE A 260 35.66 12.23 -39.05
N VAL A 261 36.12 11.56 -37.96
CA VAL A 261 37.52 11.60 -37.54
C VAL A 261 38.43 10.97 -38.61
N ALA A 262 38.00 9.85 -39.20
CA ALA A 262 38.77 9.17 -40.27
C ALA A 262 38.86 10.05 -41.51
N ASP A 263 37.75 10.62 -41.98
CA ASP A 263 37.69 11.50 -43.14
C ASP A 263 38.50 12.78 -42.91
N ALA A 264 38.34 13.44 -41.76
CA ALA A 264 39.15 14.59 -41.38
C ALA A 264 40.65 14.27 -41.35
N GLY A 265 41.02 13.06 -40.83
CA GLY A 265 42.41 12.57 -40.83
C GLY A 265 42.97 12.40 -42.24
N HIS A 266 42.17 11.89 -43.15
CA HIS A 266 42.57 11.78 -44.58
C HIS A 266 42.68 13.14 -45.27
N GLU A 267 41.73 14.03 -45.08
CA GLU A 267 41.73 15.39 -45.64
C GLU A 267 42.88 16.25 -45.10
N LEU A 268 43.28 16.07 -43.85
CA LEU A 268 44.43 16.77 -43.27
C LEU A 268 45.78 16.16 -43.69
N LYS A 269 45.86 14.83 -43.95
CA LYS A 269 47.12 14.16 -44.32
C LYS A 269 47.62 14.65 -45.68
N THR A 270 46.74 14.88 -46.63
CA THR A 270 47.09 15.30 -47.98
C THR A 270 47.82 16.64 -48.00
N PRO A 271 47.29 17.77 -47.45
CA PRO A 271 47.99 19.04 -47.45
C PRO A 271 49.27 19.01 -46.58
N LEU A 272 49.27 18.28 -45.44
CA LEU A 272 50.46 18.13 -44.63
C LEU A 272 51.61 17.39 -45.36
N THR A 273 51.27 16.38 -46.16
CA THR A 273 52.26 15.65 -46.94
C THR A 273 52.81 16.54 -48.06
N SER A 274 51.95 17.32 -48.75
CA SER A 274 52.35 18.30 -49.74
C SER A 274 53.27 19.37 -49.17
N MET A 275 52.85 19.98 -48.02
CA MET A 275 53.71 20.98 -47.33
C MET A 275 55.07 20.38 -46.92
N ARG A 276 55.08 19.16 -46.38
CA ARG A 276 56.31 18.50 -45.97
C ARG A 276 57.27 18.29 -47.18
N THR A 277 56.71 17.80 -48.32
CA THR A 277 57.46 17.59 -49.54
C THR A 277 58.02 18.88 -50.05
N ASN A 278 57.22 19.97 -50.09
CA ASN A 278 57.62 21.28 -50.55
C ASN A 278 58.72 21.88 -49.64
N ILE A 279 58.60 21.72 -48.31
CA ILE A 279 59.61 22.16 -47.36
C ILE A 279 60.93 21.36 -47.51
N GLU A 280 60.85 20.02 -47.70
CA GLU A 280 62.01 19.16 -47.92
C GLU A 280 62.73 19.56 -49.23
N LEU A 281 61.97 19.88 -50.28
CA LEU A 281 62.52 20.36 -51.53
C LEU A 281 63.21 21.72 -51.36
N LEU A 282 62.60 22.69 -50.68
CA LEU A 282 63.18 23.97 -50.34
C LEU A 282 64.48 23.85 -49.52
N MET A 283 64.49 22.88 -48.55
CA MET A 283 65.70 22.61 -47.75
C MET A 283 66.83 21.96 -48.57
N MET A 284 66.49 21.09 -49.51
CA MET A 284 67.47 20.51 -50.45
C MET A 284 68.10 21.55 -51.38
N LEU A 285 67.25 22.44 -51.90
CA LEU A 285 67.72 23.54 -52.77
C LEU A 285 68.62 24.49 -52.03
N ASN A 286 68.25 24.83 -50.79
CA ASN A 286 69.08 25.70 -49.97
C ASN A 286 70.44 25.10 -49.53
N ARG A 287 70.51 23.74 -49.34
CA ARG A 287 71.74 23.05 -49.03
C ARG A 287 72.67 22.83 -50.29
N ALA A 288 72.05 22.83 -51.46
CA ALA A 288 72.82 22.63 -52.72
C ALA A 288 73.50 23.91 -53.23
N GLY A 289 73.45 25.02 -52.49
CA GLY A 289 74.22 26.18 -52.75
C GLY A 289 73.99 26.88 -54.10
N GLY A 290 72.73 26.90 -54.60
CA GLY A 290 72.37 27.65 -55.82
C GLY A 290 72.84 27.03 -57.16
N GLY A 291 73.30 25.74 -57.17
CA GLY A 291 73.86 25.13 -58.37
C GLY A 291 72.92 24.26 -59.23
N PHE A 292 71.64 24.10 -58.79
CA PHE A 292 70.60 23.43 -59.60
C PHE A 292 69.76 24.49 -60.30
N GLY A 293 69.69 24.48 -61.63
CA GLY A 293 69.08 25.44 -62.51
C GLY A 293 67.58 25.64 -62.36
N MET A 294 67.10 25.97 -61.15
CA MET A 294 65.76 26.41 -60.84
C MET A 294 65.72 27.91 -61.00
N SER A 295 64.78 28.41 -61.73
CA SER A 295 64.57 29.89 -61.89
C SER A 295 64.12 30.56 -60.58
N ASP A 296 64.47 31.84 -60.40
CA ASP A 296 63.94 32.59 -59.22
C ASP A 296 62.41 32.66 -59.20
N GLU A 297 61.78 32.45 -60.35
CA GLU A 297 60.34 32.40 -60.54
C GLU A 297 59.74 31.09 -59.97
N ASP A 298 60.34 29.95 -60.31
CA ASP A 298 59.95 28.62 -59.80
C ASP A 298 60.11 28.54 -58.28
N ARG A 299 61.15 29.23 -57.74
CA ARG A 299 61.35 29.25 -56.26
C ARG A 299 60.30 30.10 -55.58
N LYS A 300 59.85 31.18 -56.17
CA LYS A 300 58.85 32.06 -55.63
C LYS A 300 57.46 31.36 -55.70
N ASP A 301 57.20 30.66 -56.79
CA ASP A 301 55.97 29.88 -56.93
C ASP A 301 55.87 28.79 -55.87
N LEU A 302 56.99 28.14 -55.52
CA LEU A 302 57.01 27.10 -54.46
C LEU A 302 56.85 27.71 -53.07
N GLU A 303 57.40 28.92 -52.78
CA GLU A 303 57.20 29.63 -51.54
C GLU A 303 55.73 30.11 -51.41
N ASP A 304 55.15 30.59 -52.49
CA ASP A 304 53.75 31.03 -52.53
C ASP A 304 52.79 29.85 -52.39
N ASP A 305 53.11 28.66 -52.93
CA ASP A 305 52.29 27.46 -52.78
C ASP A 305 52.32 26.97 -51.34
N VAL A 306 53.49 26.97 -50.67
CA VAL A 306 53.60 26.63 -49.24
C VAL A 306 52.82 27.63 -48.38
N MET A 307 52.87 28.91 -48.69
CA MET A 307 52.17 29.95 -47.93
C MET A 307 50.63 29.89 -48.15
N SER A 308 50.18 29.46 -49.32
CA SER A 308 48.74 29.29 -49.59
C SER A 308 48.10 28.08 -48.92
N GLN A 309 48.92 27.09 -48.57
CA GLN A 309 48.48 25.85 -47.86
C GLN A 309 48.56 25.97 -46.32
N MET A 310 49.13 27.05 -45.81
CA MET A 310 49.15 27.33 -44.34
C MET A 310 47.94 28.12 -43.92
#